data_4855947f9d6898ddc7c496e5d4e4c617
#
_entry.id   4855947f9d6898ddc7c496e5d4e4c617
#
_cell.length_a   1.000
_cell.length_b   1.000
_cell.length_c   1.000
_cell.angle_alpha   90.00
_cell.angle_beta   90.00
_cell.angle_gamma   90.00
#
_symmetry.space_group_name_H-M   'P 1'
#
loop_
_entity.id
_entity.type
_entity.pdbx_description
1 polymer ?
#
loop_
_entity_poly.entity_id
_entity_poly.type
_entity_poly.pdbx_seq_one_letter_code
_entity_poly.pdbx_strand_id
1 'polypeptide(L)'
;MSILCLLGGVAVVALMVRYTRGVEAELASAGADATSVKLLKERAQVPTFVATDLDGRQVSTAALRGKVVLVNFWATWCPPCRAEIPDLVALQAKYKDHLQIIGVSQDSGSLDEVRRFAAEHGMNYPTVMSTPELETMFPGVYALPTTFVIDRDGRLAQKHVGLLNAAVTETETRSLAGLAPEIAVVYTDEEDKVRVSNAAQANKIPGIDLSKLTPERRAEALKALNSEHCTCGCGLTLAQCRIDDPDCSVSLPLAQQLVEKLAGS
;
A
#
# COMPACT_ATOMS: atom_id res chain seq x y z
N MET A 1 21.49 -1.33 58.73
CA MET A 1 21.14 -0.52 57.55
C MET A 1 21.70 -1.01 56.22
N SER A 2 22.56 -2.04 56.20
CA SER A 2 23.25 -2.48 54.96
C SER A 2 22.51 -3.53 54.08
N ILE A 3 21.55 -4.28 54.63
CA ILE A 3 20.86 -5.36 53.89
C ILE A 3 19.73 -4.83 52.98
N LEU A 4 19.09 -3.72 53.34
CA LEU A 4 18.00 -3.11 52.56
C LEU A 4 18.51 -2.50 51.26
N CYS A 5 19.73 -1.97 51.21
CA CYS A 5 20.34 -1.42 49.99
C CYS A 5 20.74 -2.50 48.98
N LEU A 6 21.15 -3.69 49.43
CA LEU A 6 21.52 -4.80 48.54
C LEU A 6 20.28 -5.41 47.87
N LEU A 7 19.15 -5.49 48.51
CA LEU A 7 17.91 -6.01 47.92
C LEU A 7 17.31 -5.04 46.89
N GLY A 8 17.43 -3.72 47.11
CA GLY A 8 17.01 -2.71 46.11
C GLY A 8 17.86 -2.75 44.84
N GLY A 9 19.16 -2.93 44.99
CA GLY A 9 20.07 -3.04 43.83
C GLY A 9 19.81 -4.27 42.95
N VAL A 10 19.54 -5.44 43.56
CA VAL A 10 19.20 -6.67 42.86
C VAL A 10 17.87 -6.55 42.09
N ALA A 11 16.88 -5.90 42.67
CA ALA A 11 15.58 -5.69 42.04
C ALA A 11 15.69 -4.76 40.79
N VAL A 12 16.47 -3.69 40.88
CA VAL A 12 16.70 -2.75 39.75
C VAL A 12 17.46 -3.45 38.62
N VAL A 13 18.49 -4.22 38.94
CA VAL A 13 19.25 -4.99 37.93
C VAL A 13 18.35 -6.05 37.25
N ALA A 14 17.51 -6.75 38.01
CA ALA A 14 16.58 -7.72 37.46
C ALA A 14 15.53 -7.08 36.56
N LEU A 15 15.06 -5.86 36.88
CA LEU A 15 14.14 -5.09 36.05
C LEU A 15 14.79 -4.61 34.76
N MET A 16 16.03 -4.13 34.85
CA MET A 16 16.84 -3.73 33.66
C MET A 16 17.10 -4.91 32.72
N VAL A 17 17.46 -6.07 33.26
CA VAL A 17 17.70 -7.29 32.47
C VAL A 17 16.40 -7.80 31.83
N ARG A 18 15.25 -7.65 32.47
CA ARG A 18 13.95 -7.97 31.87
C ARG A 18 13.58 -6.98 30.76
N TYR A 19 13.83 -5.69 30.98
CA TYR A 19 13.58 -4.65 29.99
C TYR A 19 14.47 -4.83 28.74
N THR A 20 15.79 -5.05 28.93
CA THR A 20 16.71 -5.29 27.78
C THR A 20 16.37 -6.57 27.03
N ARG A 21 15.99 -7.65 27.71
CA ARG A 21 15.54 -8.89 27.04
C ARG A 21 14.21 -8.70 26.30
N GLY A 22 13.31 -7.86 26.80
CA GLY A 22 12.09 -7.49 26.07
C GLY A 22 12.37 -6.72 24.79
N VAL A 23 13.27 -5.74 24.86
CA VAL A 23 13.70 -4.96 23.67
C VAL A 23 14.49 -5.81 22.66
N GLU A 24 15.37 -6.72 23.15
CA GLU A 24 16.09 -7.65 22.28
C GLU A 24 15.16 -8.67 21.61
N ALA A 25 14.12 -9.14 22.32
CA ALA A 25 13.10 -10.02 21.73
C ALA A 25 12.22 -9.30 20.69
N GLU A 26 11.92 -8.03 20.92
CA GLU A 26 11.16 -7.20 19.98
C GLU A 26 12.01 -6.83 18.74
N LEU A 27 13.29 -6.52 18.92
CA LEU A 27 14.26 -6.32 17.83
C LEU A 27 14.56 -7.64 17.07
N ALA A 28 14.62 -8.76 17.76
CA ALA A 28 14.79 -10.07 17.13
C ALA A 28 13.54 -10.49 16.34
N SER A 29 12.33 -10.16 16.83
CA SER A 29 11.08 -10.39 16.08
C SER A 29 10.95 -9.46 14.86
N ALA A 30 11.43 -8.23 14.95
CA ALA A 30 11.50 -7.29 13.84
C ALA A 30 12.59 -7.69 12.81
N GLY A 31 13.65 -8.38 13.22
CA GLY A 31 14.71 -8.90 12.36
C GLY A 31 14.42 -10.28 11.77
N ALA A 32 13.48 -11.04 12.32
CA ALA A 32 13.14 -12.38 11.85
C ALA A 32 12.33 -12.39 10.54
N ASP A 33 11.79 -11.24 10.11
CA ASP A 33 10.97 -11.13 8.91
C ASP A 33 11.77 -11.03 7.60
N ALA A 34 13.10 -10.89 7.66
CA ALA A 34 13.95 -10.82 6.45
C ALA A 34 14.25 -12.19 5.82
N THR A 35 13.87 -13.30 6.45
CA THR A 35 14.18 -14.67 6.01
C THR A 35 13.00 -15.41 5.38
N SER A 36 11.80 -14.84 5.40
CA SER A 36 10.63 -15.45 4.79
C SER A 36 9.75 -14.42 4.09
N VAL A 37 9.07 -14.84 3.03
CA VAL A 37 8.04 -14.07 2.35
C VAL A 37 6.69 -14.76 2.47
N LYS A 38 5.62 -13.97 2.60
CA LYS A 38 4.24 -14.46 2.57
C LYS A 38 3.70 -14.29 1.16
N LEU A 39 3.32 -15.39 0.53
CA LEU A 39 2.72 -15.39 -0.78
C LEU A 39 1.34 -16.05 -0.72
N LEU A 40 0.45 -15.67 -1.63
CA LEU A 40 -0.86 -16.31 -1.76
C LEU A 40 -0.70 -17.79 -2.14
N LYS A 41 -1.48 -18.66 -1.50
CA LYS A 41 -1.52 -20.09 -1.77
C LYS A 41 -2.16 -20.36 -3.13
N GLU A 42 -3.31 -19.73 -3.38
CA GLU A 42 -4.01 -19.79 -4.66
C GLU A 42 -3.67 -18.54 -5.47
N ARG A 43 -2.79 -18.70 -6.45
CA ARG A 43 -2.33 -17.62 -7.32
C ARG A 43 -3.15 -17.60 -8.59
N ALA A 44 -4.20 -16.75 -8.62
CA ALA A 44 -5.02 -16.53 -9.79
C ALA A 44 -4.20 -15.92 -10.94
N GLN A 45 -4.51 -16.34 -12.16
CA GLN A 45 -3.92 -15.73 -13.36
C GLN A 45 -4.44 -14.31 -13.52
N VAL A 46 -3.54 -13.34 -13.56
CA VAL A 46 -3.89 -11.94 -13.84
C VAL A 46 -4.12 -11.80 -15.34
N PRO A 47 -5.24 -11.21 -15.79
CA PRO A 47 -5.47 -10.93 -17.21
C PRO A 47 -4.35 -10.06 -17.78
N THR A 48 -3.94 -10.34 -19.02
CA THR A 48 -3.00 -9.48 -19.70
C THR A 48 -3.68 -8.21 -20.20
N PHE A 49 -2.99 -7.09 -20.10
CA PHE A 49 -3.47 -5.82 -20.65
C PHE A 49 -2.40 -5.11 -21.46
N VAL A 50 -2.86 -4.19 -22.29
CA VAL A 50 -2.03 -3.23 -23.00
C VAL A 50 -2.53 -1.84 -22.64
N ALA A 51 -1.63 -0.96 -22.23
CA ALA A 51 -1.97 0.42 -21.87
C ALA A 51 -0.93 1.37 -22.46
N THR A 52 -1.32 2.62 -22.68
CA THR A 52 -0.39 3.67 -23.12
C THR A 52 0.13 4.41 -21.89
N ASP A 53 1.46 4.48 -21.73
CA ASP A 53 2.08 5.23 -20.64
C ASP A 53 2.01 6.75 -20.87
N LEU A 54 2.45 7.50 -19.86
CA LEU A 54 2.46 8.97 -19.90
C LEU A 54 3.30 9.55 -21.05
N ASP A 55 4.26 8.77 -21.59
CA ASP A 55 5.13 9.17 -22.71
C ASP A 55 4.61 8.71 -24.07
N GLY A 56 3.43 8.08 -24.11
CA GLY A 56 2.82 7.57 -25.35
C GLY A 56 3.31 6.18 -25.78
N ARG A 57 4.09 5.48 -24.93
CA ARG A 57 4.61 4.14 -25.24
C ARG A 57 3.59 3.08 -24.83
N GLN A 58 3.55 1.99 -25.59
CA GLN A 58 2.71 0.84 -25.25
C GLN A 58 3.37 -0.02 -24.17
N VAL A 59 2.67 -0.26 -23.08
CA VAL A 59 3.03 -1.18 -21.99
C VAL A 59 2.16 -2.42 -22.09
N SER A 60 2.77 -3.57 -22.34
CA SER A 60 2.05 -4.85 -22.45
C SER A 60 2.53 -5.81 -21.37
N THR A 61 1.63 -6.26 -20.50
CA THR A 61 1.98 -7.24 -19.45
C THR A 61 2.25 -8.62 -20.05
N ALA A 62 1.73 -8.95 -21.23
CA ALA A 62 2.10 -10.18 -21.95
C ALA A 62 3.60 -10.22 -22.31
N ALA A 63 4.18 -9.07 -22.66
CA ALA A 63 5.61 -8.95 -22.95
C ALA A 63 6.52 -9.00 -21.72
N LEU A 64 5.95 -8.96 -20.52
CA LEU A 64 6.67 -8.97 -19.24
C LEU A 64 6.75 -10.38 -18.61
N ARG A 65 6.31 -11.41 -19.30
CA ARG A 65 6.48 -12.80 -18.84
C ARG A 65 7.97 -13.09 -18.58
N GLY A 66 8.23 -13.79 -17.49
CA GLY A 66 9.60 -14.04 -17.03
C GLY A 66 10.14 -12.99 -16.05
N LYS A 67 9.47 -11.83 -15.92
CA LYS A 67 9.76 -10.83 -14.89
C LYS A 67 8.70 -10.86 -13.78
N VAL A 68 9.08 -10.45 -12.60
CA VAL A 68 8.14 -10.04 -11.54
C VAL A 68 7.54 -8.70 -11.96
N VAL A 69 6.24 -8.52 -11.79
CA VAL A 69 5.57 -7.25 -12.12
C VAL A 69 4.90 -6.71 -10.87
N LEU A 70 5.19 -5.45 -10.53
CA LEU A 70 4.46 -4.71 -9.51
C LEU A 70 3.51 -3.74 -10.21
N VAL A 71 2.20 -3.92 -10.01
CA VAL A 71 1.18 -2.95 -10.46
C VAL A 71 0.77 -2.12 -9.27
N ASN A 72 1.26 -0.88 -9.22
CA ASN A 72 1.10 0.04 -8.11
C ASN A 72 0.06 1.10 -8.42
N PHE A 73 -1.07 1.07 -7.72
CA PHE A 73 -2.13 2.08 -7.80
C PHE A 73 -1.81 3.22 -6.84
N TRP A 74 -1.73 4.44 -7.36
CA TRP A 74 -1.28 5.62 -6.64
C TRP A 74 -1.96 6.89 -7.14
N ALA A 75 -1.71 8.04 -6.49
CA ALA A 75 -2.12 9.35 -6.98
C ALA A 75 -1.16 10.45 -6.51
N THR A 76 -1.09 11.56 -7.24
CA THR A 76 -0.24 12.70 -6.92
C THR A 76 -0.59 13.36 -5.58
N TRP A 77 -1.87 13.37 -5.22
CA TRP A 77 -2.41 13.93 -3.98
C TRP A 77 -2.31 12.99 -2.77
N CYS A 78 -1.83 11.75 -2.95
CA CYS A 78 -1.75 10.73 -1.90
C CYS A 78 -0.39 10.80 -1.17
N PRO A 79 -0.29 11.28 0.08
CA PRO A 79 0.97 11.44 0.78
C PRO A 79 1.77 10.13 0.96
N PRO A 80 1.18 8.98 1.38
CA PRO A 80 1.93 7.74 1.48
C PRO A 80 2.40 7.22 0.11
N CYS A 81 1.64 7.45 -0.98
CA CYS A 81 2.08 7.09 -2.32
C CYS A 81 3.37 7.85 -2.71
N ARG A 82 3.42 9.16 -2.40
CA ARG A 82 4.60 9.99 -2.64
C ARG A 82 5.81 9.53 -1.81
N ALA A 83 5.56 9.03 -0.60
CA ALA A 83 6.62 8.57 0.30
C ALA A 83 7.31 7.29 -0.22
N GLU A 84 6.60 6.41 -0.93
CA GLU A 84 7.19 5.16 -1.44
C GLU A 84 7.89 5.29 -2.80
N ILE A 85 7.66 6.39 -3.54
CA ILE A 85 8.24 6.58 -4.89
C ILE A 85 9.77 6.40 -4.89
N PRO A 86 10.56 6.99 -3.98
CA PRO A 86 12.01 6.82 -3.98
C PRO A 86 12.45 5.34 -3.87
N ASP A 87 11.76 4.56 -3.04
CA ASP A 87 12.05 3.14 -2.85
C ASP A 87 11.68 2.34 -4.11
N LEU A 88 10.55 2.63 -4.74
CA LEU A 88 10.14 2.02 -6.00
C LEU A 88 11.12 2.34 -7.14
N VAL A 89 11.59 3.59 -7.22
CA VAL A 89 12.60 4.01 -8.21
C VAL A 89 13.91 3.24 -8.01
N ALA A 90 14.38 3.13 -6.76
CA ALA A 90 15.59 2.38 -6.42
C ALA A 90 15.42 0.88 -6.74
N LEU A 91 14.28 0.30 -6.40
CA LEU A 91 13.97 -1.11 -6.64
C LEU A 91 13.93 -1.41 -8.15
N GLN A 92 13.25 -0.55 -8.95
CA GLN A 92 13.20 -0.69 -10.41
C GLN A 92 14.59 -0.61 -11.03
N ALA A 93 15.41 0.34 -10.60
CA ALA A 93 16.78 0.49 -11.11
C ALA A 93 17.64 -0.75 -10.78
N LYS A 94 17.53 -1.26 -9.55
CA LYS A 94 18.32 -2.38 -9.06
C LYS A 94 17.98 -3.70 -9.75
N TYR A 95 16.70 -3.93 -10.03
CA TYR A 95 16.20 -5.21 -10.56
C TYR A 95 15.60 -5.11 -11.98
N LYS A 96 16.01 -4.13 -12.80
CA LYS A 96 15.45 -3.85 -14.14
C LYS A 96 15.33 -5.07 -15.07
N ASP A 97 16.21 -6.06 -14.90
CA ASP A 97 16.23 -7.26 -15.75
C ASP A 97 15.24 -8.33 -15.24
N HIS A 98 14.82 -8.26 -13.99
CA HIS A 98 13.97 -9.24 -13.29
C HIS A 98 12.64 -8.69 -12.82
N LEU A 99 12.52 -7.36 -12.74
CA LEU A 99 11.35 -6.63 -12.24
C LEU A 99 10.88 -5.60 -13.25
N GLN A 100 9.58 -5.44 -13.35
CA GLN A 100 8.95 -4.28 -13.97
C GLN A 100 7.89 -3.71 -13.03
N ILE A 101 8.03 -2.45 -12.67
CA ILE A 101 6.98 -1.70 -11.97
C ILE A 101 6.12 -0.99 -13.02
N ILE A 102 4.81 -0.99 -12.82
CA ILE A 102 3.82 -0.22 -13.61
C ILE A 102 3.03 0.61 -12.62
N GLY A 103 3.17 1.93 -12.67
CA GLY A 103 2.34 2.85 -11.91
C GLY A 103 0.97 3.01 -12.59
N VAL A 104 -0.11 2.93 -11.82
CA VAL A 104 -1.48 3.22 -12.29
C VAL A 104 -2.00 4.42 -11.52
N SER A 105 -2.03 5.58 -12.18
CA SER A 105 -2.48 6.83 -11.55
C SER A 105 -4.00 6.86 -11.44
N GLN A 106 -4.48 7.11 -10.24
CA GLN A 106 -5.90 7.33 -9.90
C GLN A 106 -6.28 8.83 -9.92
N ASP A 107 -5.42 9.67 -10.49
CA ASP A 107 -5.71 11.08 -10.64
C ASP A 107 -6.85 11.31 -11.62
N SER A 108 -7.74 12.25 -11.29
CA SER A 108 -8.82 12.70 -12.17
C SER A 108 -8.42 13.91 -13.02
N GLY A 109 -7.19 14.43 -12.81
CA GLY A 109 -6.63 15.58 -13.52
C GLY A 109 -6.07 15.25 -14.90
N SER A 110 -5.34 16.21 -15.47
CA SER A 110 -4.76 16.05 -16.80
C SER A 110 -3.57 15.08 -16.79
N LEU A 111 -3.42 14.33 -17.86
CA LEU A 111 -2.26 13.47 -18.12
C LEU A 111 -0.93 14.25 -17.99
N ASP A 112 -0.92 15.54 -18.40
CA ASP A 112 0.27 16.39 -18.34
C ASP A 112 0.68 16.76 -16.89
N GLU A 113 -0.29 16.85 -15.97
CA GLU A 113 0.00 17.08 -14.56
C GLU A 113 0.67 15.86 -13.93
N VAL A 114 0.13 14.65 -14.21
CA VAL A 114 0.71 13.40 -13.74
C VAL A 114 2.10 13.18 -14.35
N ARG A 115 2.27 13.49 -15.63
CA ARG A 115 3.58 13.40 -16.32
C ARG A 115 4.62 14.32 -15.68
N ARG A 116 4.28 15.59 -15.42
CA ARG A 116 5.19 16.52 -14.73
C ARG A 116 5.56 16.00 -13.35
N PHE A 117 4.58 15.56 -12.57
CA PHE A 117 4.82 15.01 -11.25
C PHE A 117 5.76 13.80 -11.31
N ALA A 118 5.54 12.86 -12.23
CA ALA A 118 6.39 11.69 -12.41
C ALA A 118 7.85 12.07 -12.74
N ALA A 119 8.03 13.06 -13.62
CA ALA A 119 9.35 13.59 -13.97
C ALA A 119 10.04 14.28 -12.78
N GLU A 120 9.34 15.13 -12.02
CA GLU A 120 9.85 15.82 -10.85
C GLU A 120 10.29 14.86 -9.74
N HIS A 121 9.62 13.70 -9.62
CA HIS A 121 9.95 12.67 -8.64
C HIS A 121 10.88 11.57 -9.18
N GLY A 122 11.40 11.73 -10.40
CA GLY A 122 12.38 10.82 -11.00
C GLY A 122 11.84 9.40 -11.23
N MET A 123 10.52 9.24 -11.44
CA MET A 123 9.92 7.92 -11.68
C MET A 123 10.51 7.31 -12.96
N ASN A 124 11.16 6.16 -12.83
CA ASN A 124 11.91 5.47 -13.89
C ASN A 124 11.20 4.22 -14.41
N TYR A 125 9.91 4.13 -14.18
CA TYR A 125 9.03 3.05 -14.61
C TYR A 125 7.79 3.59 -15.32
N PRO A 126 7.20 2.82 -16.25
CA PRO A 126 6.02 3.25 -16.99
C PRO A 126 4.87 3.54 -16.01
N THR A 127 4.21 4.64 -16.25
CA THR A 127 3.02 5.05 -15.51
C THR A 127 1.88 5.27 -16.49
N VAL A 128 0.72 4.71 -16.21
CA VAL A 128 -0.48 4.80 -17.01
C VAL A 128 -1.60 5.47 -16.21
N MET A 129 -2.56 6.08 -16.88
CA MET A 129 -3.78 6.54 -16.21
C MET A 129 -4.70 5.36 -15.95
N SER A 130 -5.41 5.38 -14.81
CA SER A 130 -6.42 4.36 -14.51
C SER A 130 -7.58 4.43 -15.49
N THR A 131 -8.10 3.26 -15.84
CA THR A 131 -9.32 3.11 -16.65
C THR A 131 -10.27 2.13 -15.96
N PRO A 132 -11.58 2.17 -16.28
CA PRO A 132 -12.54 1.20 -15.73
C PRO A 132 -12.14 -0.27 -16.00
N GLU A 133 -11.50 -0.53 -17.13
CA GLU A 133 -11.03 -1.86 -17.50
C GLU A 133 -9.90 -2.32 -16.56
N LEU A 134 -8.90 -1.45 -16.31
CA LEU A 134 -7.81 -1.74 -15.37
C LEU A 134 -8.35 -1.95 -13.95
N GLU A 135 -9.30 -1.13 -13.51
CA GLU A 135 -9.92 -1.29 -12.20
C GLU A 135 -10.70 -2.61 -12.06
N THR A 136 -11.28 -3.10 -13.16
CA THR A 136 -11.97 -4.40 -13.19
C THR A 136 -10.97 -5.56 -13.14
N MET A 137 -9.81 -5.43 -13.79
CA MET A 137 -8.75 -6.44 -13.78
C MET A 137 -8.04 -6.53 -12.43
N PHE A 138 -8.01 -5.45 -11.67
CA PHE A 138 -7.39 -5.35 -10.35
C PHE A 138 -8.43 -4.97 -9.29
N PRO A 139 -9.31 -5.89 -8.89
CA PRO A 139 -10.39 -5.60 -7.97
C PRO A 139 -9.88 -5.29 -6.56
N GLY A 140 -10.69 -4.55 -5.80
CA GLY A 140 -10.42 -4.28 -4.39
C GLY A 140 -9.38 -3.18 -4.16
N VAL A 141 -9.21 -2.23 -5.09
CA VAL A 141 -8.47 -0.99 -4.87
C VAL A 141 -9.40 0.03 -4.21
N TYR A 142 -9.52 -0.04 -2.88
CA TYR A 142 -10.35 0.87 -2.06
C TYR A 142 -9.52 1.93 -1.35
N ALA A 143 -8.21 1.77 -1.30
CA ALA A 143 -7.28 2.68 -0.65
C ALA A 143 -5.98 2.79 -1.45
N LEU A 144 -5.23 3.86 -1.24
CA LEU A 144 -3.95 4.11 -1.89
C LEU A 144 -2.82 4.27 -0.85
N PRO A 145 -1.62 3.82 -1.19
CA PRO A 145 -1.31 3.01 -2.36
C PRO A 145 -1.87 1.59 -2.23
N THR A 146 -2.09 0.92 -3.36
CA THR A 146 -2.35 -0.53 -3.41
C THR A 146 -1.46 -1.14 -4.49
N THR A 147 -0.71 -2.16 -4.12
CA THR A 147 0.25 -2.82 -5.02
C THR A 147 -0.07 -4.29 -5.18
N PHE A 148 -0.23 -4.72 -6.42
CA PHE A 148 -0.35 -6.12 -6.79
C PHE A 148 1.02 -6.63 -7.23
N VAL A 149 1.48 -7.69 -6.57
CA VAL A 149 2.73 -8.39 -6.90
C VAL A 149 2.39 -9.58 -7.78
N ILE A 150 2.91 -9.60 -8.99
CA ILE A 150 2.63 -10.62 -10.00
C ILE A 150 3.92 -11.40 -10.25
N ASP A 151 3.84 -12.72 -10.21
CA ASP A 151 4.98 -13.59 -10.43
C ASP A 151 5.38 -13.68 -11.94
N ARG A 152 6.48 -14.38 -12.22
CA ARG A 152 7.05 -14.53 -13.57
C ARG A 152 6.10 -15.22 -14.55
N ASP A 153 5.16 -16.02 -14.04
CA ASP A 153 4.13 -16.70 -14.84
C ASP A 153 2.87 -15.83 -15.02
N GLY A 154 2.86 -14.63 -14.45
CA GLY A 154 1.75 -13.66 -14.51
C GLY A 154 0.60 -14.00 -13.58
N ARG A 155 0.87 -14.66 -12.46
CA ARG A 155 -0.11 -14.97 -11.44
C ARG A 155 0.04 -14.01 -10.27
N LEU A 156 -1.07 -13.64 -9.65
CA LEU A 156 -1.07 -12.82 -8.46
C LEU A 156 -0.38 -13.58 -7.32
N ALA A 157 0.77 -13.07 -6.89
CA ALA A 157 1.54 -13.65 -5.81
C ALA A 157 1.23 -13.01 -4.45
N GLN A 158 0.95 -11.69 -4.42
CA GLN A 158 0.58 -10.95 -3.21
C GLN A 158 -0.13 -9.64 -3.58
N LYS A 159 -0.83 -9.06 -2.61
CA LYS A 159 -1.45 -7.74 -2.69
C LYS A 159 -1.16 -6.98 -1.40
N HIS A 160 -0.60 -5.79 -1.53
CA HIS A 160 -0.33 -4.90 -0.41
C HIS A 160 -1.26 -3.69 -0.47
N VAL A 161 -1.82 -3.32 0.67
CA VAL A 161 -2.63 -2.10 0.83
C VAL A 161 -1.95 -1.18 1.81
N GLY A 162 -1.69 0.06 1.41
CA GLY A 162 -0.92 1.04 2.16
C GLY A 162 0.54 1.09 1.74
N LEU A 163 1.30 1.87 2.50
CA LEU A 163 2.73 2.12 2.24
C LEU A 163 3.53 0.81 2.21
N LEU A 164 4.24 0.59 1.12
CA LEU A 164 5.12 -0.57 0.98
C LEU A 164 6.30 -0.49 1.96
N ASN A 165 6.63 -1.62 2.55
CA ASN A 165 7.90 -1.77 3.25
C ASN A 165 8.98 -2.16 2.23
N ALA A 166 9.96 -1.28 2.01
CA ALA A 166 11.00 -1.47 1.00
C ALA A 166 11.76 -2.80 1.15
N ALA A 167 12.10 -3.20 2.37
CA ALA A 167 12.83 -4.45 2.63
C ALA A 167 11.97 -5.69 2.32
N VAL A 168 10.69 -5.67 2.67
CA VAL A 168 9.73 -6.76 2.37
C VAL A 168 9.55 -6.87 0.86
N THR A 169 9.28 -5.75 0.18
CA THR A 169 9.06 -5.72 -1.28
C THR A 169 10.30 -6.18 -2.05
N GLU A 170 11.49 -5.80 -1.60
CA GLU A 170 12.75 -6.30 -2.17
C GLU A 170 12.90 -7.81 -1.96
N THR A 171 12.61 -8.31 -0.77
CA THR A 171 12.70 -9.73 -0.43
C THR A 171 11.73 -10.57 -1.28
N GLU A 172 10.48 -10.10 -1.45
CA GLU A 172 9.49 -10.71 -2.34
C GLU A 172 9.97 -10.73 -3.80
N THR A 173 10.48 -9.58 -4.28
CA THR A 173 11.03 -9.46 -5.63
C THR A 173 12.14 -10.46 -5.88
N ARG A 174 13.09 -10.57 -4.96
CA ARG A 174 14.22 -11.52 -5.06
C ARG A 174 13.75 -12.97 -5.04
N SER A 175 12.84 -13.31 -4.14
CA SER A 175 12.26 -14.66 -4.03
C SER A 175 11.52 -15.05 -5.30
N LEU A 176 10.61 -14.21 -5.78
CA LEU A 176 9.81 -14.46 -6.99
C LEU A 176 10.65 -14.47 -8.27
N ALA A 177 11.72 -13.67 -8.31
CA ALA A 177 12.67 -13.65 -9.42
C ALA A 177 13.62 -14.86 -9.44
N GLY A 178 13.64 -15.68 -8.37
CA GLY A 178 14.57 -16.81 -8.22
C GLY A 178 16.00 -16.37 -7.90
N LEU A 179 16.18 -15.16 -7.36
CA LEU A 179 17.49 -14.59 -7.00
C LEU A 179 17.91 -14.89 -5.56
N ALA A 180 17.02 -15.46 -4.76
CA ALA A 180 17.23 -15.72 -3.35
C ALA A 180 16.54 -17.04 -2.95
N PRO A 181 17.08 -18.19 -3.38
CA PRO A 181 16.50 -19.51 -3.08
C PRO A 181 16.52 -19.86 -1.59
N GLU A 182 17.31 -19.15 -0.80
CA GLU A 182 17.41 -19.30 0.65
C GLU A 182 16.24 -18.69 1.42
N ILE A 183 15.45 -17.82 0.76
CA ILE A 183 14.29 -17.19 1.40
C ILE A 183 13.15 -18.20 1.49
N ALA A 184 12.68 -18.46 2.71
CA ALA A 184 11.55 -19.34 2.95
C ALA A 184 10.26 -18.69 2.42
N VAL A 185 9.42 -19.46 1.72
CA VAL A 185 8.11 -19.02 1.28
C VAL A 185 7.04 -19.59 2.20
N VAL A 186 6.28 -18.71 2.84
CA VAL A 186 5.11 -19.07 3.64
C VAL A 186 3.87 -18.77 2.81
N TYR A 187 3.03 -19.79 2.59
CA TYR A 187 1.79 -19.62 1.85
C TYR A 187 0.66 -19.22 2.77
N THR A 188 -0.14 -18.24 2.35
CA THR A 188 -1.31 -17.75 3.08
C THR A 188 -2.55 -17.77 2.19
N ASP A 189 -3.71 -17.99 2.79
CA ASP A 189 -5.01 -17.82 2.13
C ASP A 189 -5.54 -16.39 2.30
N GLU A 190 -4.82 -15.55 3.08
CA GLU A 190 -5.21 -14.17 3.32
C GLU A 190 -4.52 -13.24 2.32
N GLU A 191 -5.31 -12.63 1.42
CA GLU A 191 -4.95 -11.32 0.88
C GLU A 191 -4.81 -10.36 2.06
N ASP A 192 -3.84 -9.44 2.00
CA ASP A 192 -3.77 -8.37 2.99
C ASP A 192 -5.14 -7.69 3.05
N LYS A 193 -5.88 -7.99 4.11
CA LYS A 193 -7.13 -7.28 4.37
C LYS A 193 -6.77 -5.81 4.47
N VAL A 194 -7.58 -4.97 3.83
CA VAL A 194 -7.45 -3.52 3.85
C VAL A 194 -7.33 -3.06 5.29
N ARG A 195 -6.14 -3.14 5.85
CA ARG A 195 -5.80 -2.46 7.10
C ARG A 195 -5.18 -1.15 6.70
N VAL A 196 -5.96 -0.06 6.81
CA VAL A 196 -5.44 1.30 6.63
C VAL A 196 -4.35 1.62 7.68
N SER A 197 -4.00 0.66 8.54
CA SER A 197 -2.87 0.72 9.48
C SER A 197 -1.51 1.00 8.85
N ASN A 198 -1.36 0.79 7.53
CA ASN A 198 -0.13 1.06 6.78
C ASN A 198 -0.19 2.40 6.04
N ALA A 199 -0.74 3.44 6.66
CA ALA A 199 -0.87 4.79 6.10
C ALA A 199 -1.66 4.87 4.77
N ALA A 200 -2.45 3.85 4.41
CA ALA A 200 -3.27 3.87 3.21
C ALA A 200 -4.30 5.01 3.25
N GLN A 201 -4.54 5.62 2.09
CA GLN A 201 -5.54 6.66 1.91
C GLN A 201 -6.72 6.08 1.11
N ALA A 202 -7.87 5.94 1.74
CA ALA A 202 -9.06 5.45 1.06
C ALA A 202 -9.43 6.38 -0.10
N ASN A 203 -9.63 5.80 -1.28
CA ASN A 203 -10.03 6.51 -2.51
C ASN A 203 -11.43 6.13 -3.01
N LYS A 204 -11.93 4.98 -2.56
CA LYS A 204 -13.32 4.52 -2.74
C LYS A 204 -13.90 4.21 -1.38
N ILE A 205 -14.95 4.90 -1.00
CA ILE A 205 -15.52 4.81 0.34
C ILE A 205 -16.95 4.28 0.21
N PRO A 206 -17.25 3.11 0.79
CA PRO A 206 -18.57 2.49 0.69
C PRO A 206 -19.70 3.45 1.11
N GLY A 207 -20.70 3.62 0.23
CA GLY A 207 -21.85 4.50 0.47
C GLY A 207 -21.61 6.00 0.25
N ILE A 208 -20.43 6.40 -0.26
CA ILE A 208 -20.08 7.79 -0.55
C ILE A 208 -19.86 7.95 -2.06
N ASP A 209 -20.66 8.79 -2.70
CA ASP A 209 -20.54 9.14 -4.12
C ASP A 209 -19.74 10.44 -4.28
N LEU A 210 -18.52 10.32 -4.78
CA LEU A 210 -17.62 11.44 -5.07
C LEU A 210 -17.59 11.79 -6.57
N SER A 211 -18.37 11.11 -7.42
CA SER A 211 -18.33 11.28 -8.88
C SER A 211 -18.82 12.65 -9.36
N LYS A 212 -19.65 13.29 -8.55
CA LYS A 212 -20.24 14.61 -8.85
C LYS A 212 -19.32 15.78 -8.47
N LEU A 213 -18.22 15.53 -7.78
CA LEU A 213 -17.27 16.55 -7.36
C LEU A 213 -16.24 16.82 -8.47
N THR A 214 -15.77 18.07 -8.55
CA THR A 214 -14.60 18.39 -9.37
C THR A 214 -13.36 17.64 -8.85
N PRO A 215 -12.30 17.45 -9.65
CA PRO A 215 -11.07 16.77 -9.20
C PRO A 215 -10.50 17.36 -7.91
N GLU A 216 -10.46 18.69 -7.78
CA GLU A 216 -9.95 19.42 -6.62
C GLU A 216 -10.82 19.16 -5.38
N ARG A 217 -12.16 19.28 -5.52
CA ARG A 217 -13.11 19.00 -4.45
C ARG A 217 -13.09 17.53 -4.02
N ARG A 218 -12.92 16.64 -4.98
CA ARG A 218 -12.76 15.20 -4.69
C ARG A 218 -11.51 14.94 -3.86
N ALA A 219 -10.38 15.54 -4.23
CA ALA A 219 -9.14 15.41 -3.46
C ALA A 219 -9.29 15.96 -2.03
N GLU A 220 -9.95 17.11 -1.87
CA GLU A 220 -10.24 17.71 -0.57
C GLU A 220 -11.15 16.81 0.28
N ALA A 221 -12.24 16.30 -0.29
CA ALA A 221 -13.15 15.39 0.39
C ALA A 221 -12.45 14.08 0.82
N LEU A 222 -11.65 13.48 -0.05
CA LEU A 222 -10.87 12.29 0.29
C LEU A 222 -9.88 12.57 1.43
N LYS A 223 -9.19 13.71 1.39
CA LYS A 223 -8.28 14.12 2.47
C LYS A 223 -9.02 14.25 3.80
N ALA A 224 -10.17 14.93 3.81
CA ALA A 224 -10.98 15.13 5.01
C ALA A 224 -11.52 13.80 5.56
N LEU A 225 -12.09 12.94 4.71
CA LEU A 225 -12.60 11.63 5.10
C LEU A 225 -11.52 10.70 5.67
N ASN A 226 -10.28 10.79 5.18
CA ASN A 226 -9.14 10.04 5.68
C ASN A 226 -8.50 10.65 6.94
N SER A 227 -8.88 11.86 7.36
CA SER A 227 -8.32 12.52 8.55
C SER A 227 -9.33 12.71 9.69
N GLU A 228 -10.60 12.90 9.39
CA GLU A 228 -11.64 13.07 10.42
C GLU A 228 -12.04 11.73 11.03
N HIS A 229 -12.18 11.69 12.37
CA HIS A 229 -12.48 10.46 13.09
C HIS A 229 -13.98 10.20 13.19
N CYS A 230 -14.34 8.93 13.11
CA CYS A 230 -15.71 8.49 13.38
C CYS A 230 -16.00 8.57 14.88
N THR A 231 -17.18 9.12 15.24
CA THR A 231 -17.60 9.28 16.64
C THR A 231 -18.31 8.06 17.21
N CYS A 232 -18.34 6.92 16.51
CA CYS A 232 -18.94 5.67 16.99
C CYS A 232 -18.15 4.99 18.13
N GLY A 233 -16.94 5.48 18.44
CA GLY A 233 -16.06 4.91 19.46
C GLY A 233 -15.05 3.89 18.93
N CYS A 234 -15.01 3.63 17.60
CA CYS A 234 -14.06 2.69 17.00
C CYS A 234 -12.62 3.23 16.91
N GLY A 235 -12.40 4.54 17.10
CA GLY A 235 -11.08 5.19 16.99
C GLY A 235 -10.56 5.32 15.55
N LEU A 236 -11.36 4.95 14.55
CA LEU A 236 -10.99 4.97 13.13
C LEU A 236 -11.36 6.29 12.47
N THR A 237 -10.73 6.61 11.33
CA THR A 237 -11.19 7.71 10.48
C THR A 237 -12.55 7.39 9.86
N LEU A 238 -13.26 8.40 9.33
CA LEU A 238 -14.54 8.20 8.65
C LEU A 238 -14.38 7.23 7.48
N ALA A 239 -13.36 7.43 6.65
CA ALA A 239 -13.07 6.56 5.53
C ALA A 239 -12.77 5.12 5.98
N GLN A 240 -11.92 4.95 6.99
CA GLN A 240 -11.57 3.65 7.53
C GLN A 240 -12.81 2.93 8.09
N CYS A 241 -13.60 3.63 8.92
CA CYS A 241 -14.79 3.07 9.52
C CYS A 241 -15.78 2.58 8.44
N ARG A 242 -15.93 3.33 7.34
CA ARG A 242 -16.79 2.92 6.20
C ARG A 242 -16.27 1.67 5.48
N ILE A 243 -14.95 1.46 5.43
CA ILE A 243 -14.33 0.30 4.80
C ILE A 243 -14.45 -0.93 5.70
N ASP A 244 -14.12 -0.78 6.99
CA ASP A 244 -14.06 -1.90 7.93
C ASP A 244 -15.45 -2.32 8.44
N ASP A 245 -16.37 -1.36 8.56
CA ASP A 245 -17.75 -1.56 9.01
C ASP A 245 -18.73 -0.76 8.13
N PRO A 246 -19.09 -1.28 6.95
CA PRO A 246 -20.04 -0.63 6.03
C PRO A 246 -21.43 -0.41 6.64
N ASP A 247 -21.79 -1.14 7.67
CA ASP A 247 -23.09 -1.06 8.34
C ASP A 247 -23.08 -0.10 9.55
N CYS A 248 -21.95 0.55 9.85
CA CYS A 248 -21.86 1.54 10.93
C CYS A 248 -22.85 2.69 10.70
N SER A 249 -23.84 2.77 11.59
CA SER A 249 -24.93 3.77 11.52
C SER A 249 -24.45 5.21 11.78
N VAL A 250 -23.24 5.39 12.32
CA VAL A 250 -22.68 6.71 12.66
C VAL A 250 -21.79 7.23 11.53
N SER A 251 -20.95 6.38 10.93
CA SER A 251 -19.95 6.81 9.94
C SER A 251 -20.58 7.27 8.63
N LEU A 252 -21.65 6.61 8.17
CA LEU A 252 -22.27 6.96 6.89
C LEU A 252 -22.85 8.39 6.86
N PRO A 253 -23.74 8.78 7.79
CA PRO A 253 -24.28 10.14 7.77
C PRO A 253 -23.21 11.20 7.99
N LEU A 254 -22.21 10.96 8.84
CA LEU A 254 -21.11 11.90 9.05
C LEU A 254 -20.28 12.10 7.77
N ALA A 255 -19.94 11.02 7.08
CA ALA A 255 -19.18 11.08 5.82
C ALA A 255 -19.99 11.79 4.72
N GLN A 256 -21.30 11.55 4.61
CA GLN A 256 -22.18 12.22 3.66
C GLN A 256 -22.25 13.73 3.94
N GLN A 257 -22.47 14.13 5.20
CA GLN A 257 -22.51 15.55 5.59
C GLN A 257 -21.19 16.27 5.28
N LEU A 258 -20.06 15.61 5.52
CA LEU A 258 -18.75 16.17 5.20
C LEU A 258 -18.61 16.44 3.70
N VAL A 259 -18.99 15.48 2.86
CA VAL A 259 -18.94 15.62 1.40
C VAL A 259 -19.92 16.68 0.89
N GLU A 260 -21.14 16.72 1.39
CA GLU A 260 -22.13 17.75 1.03
C GLU A 260 -21.65 19.16 1.37
N LYS A 261 -21.06 19.35 2.55
CA LYS A 261 -20.47 20.62 2.96
C LYS A 261 -19.40 21.09 1.99
N LEU A 262 -18.53 20.18 1.54
CA LEU A 262 -17.47 20.49 0.58
C LEU A 262 -17.97 20.66 -0.84
N ALA A 263 -19.11 20.05 -1.21
CA ALA A 263 -19.72 20.23 -2.50
C ALA A 263 -20.45 21.60 -2.65
N GLY A 264 -20.97 22.15 -1.54
CA GLY A 264 -21.75 23.40 -1.53
C GLY A 264 -20.93 24.67 -1.25
N SER A 265 -19.65 24.53 -0.94
CA SER A 265 -18.70 25.64 -0.74
C SER A 265 -17.85 25.88 -2.01
#